data_dcfd7a41e728b84ef8f2fefdb5f97b4d
#
_entry.id   dcfd7a41e728b84ef8f2fefdb5f97b4d
#
_cell.length_a   1.000
_cell.length_b   1.000
_cell.length_c   1.000
_cell.angle_alpha   90.00
_cell.angle_beta   90.00
_cell.angle_gamma   90.00
#
_symmetry.space_group_name_H-M   'P 1'
#
loop_
_entity.id
_entity.type
_entity.pdbx_description
1 polymer ?
#
loop_
_entity_poly.entity_id
_entity_poly.type
_entity_poly.pdbx_seq_one_letter_code
_entity_poly.pdbx_strand_id
1 'polypeptide(L)'
;FGVIHRLEFYTPEELKTIVLRSARVLRVEIDGEGALEIARRSRGTPRLANRFLKRVRDFAQVRYGGVITGQVARETLDLLEVDPLGLDALDRSVLTMIIENFSGGPVGLETLAAALGEDVGTLEDVCEPYLIQNGFLNRTPRGRVATEKAYLHLGLGTAFFPGGN
;
A
#
# COMPACT_ATOMS: atom_id res chain seq x y z
N PHE A 1 25.88 -11.60 14.32
CA PHE A 1 25.14 -10.38 14.65
C PHE A 1 23.82 -10.38 13.92
N GLY A 2 22.78 -10.82 14.59
CA GLY A 2 21.45 -10.63 14.05
C GLY A 2 20.99 -9.19 14.28
N VAL A 3 21.18 -8.32 13.31
CA VAL A 3 20.46 -7.05 13.34
C VAL A 3 19.05 -7.35 12.86
N ILE A 4 18.14 -7.44 13.80
CA ILE A 4 16.73 -7.57 13.47
C ILE A 4 16.23 -6.19 13.05
N HIS A 5 16.08 -5.98 11.75
CA HIS A 5 15.41 -4.80 11.24
C HIS A 5 13.91 -4.98 11.46
N ARG A 6 13.39 -4.37 12.51
CA ARG A 6 11.95 -4.23 12.65
C ARG A 6 11.51 -3.10 11.77
N LEU A 7 10.66 -3.42 10.79
CA LEU A 7 9.94 -2.41 10.04
C LEU A 7 8.88 -1.82 10.97
N GLU A 8 9.10 -0.58 11.39
CA GLU A 8 8.12 0.16 12.17
C GLU A 8 7.21 0.91 11.21
N PHE A 9 5.93 0.61 11.30
CA PHE A 9 4.93 1.34 10.53
C PHE A 9 4.31 2.42 11.40
N TYR A 10 4.21 3.61 10.84
CA TYR A 10 3.57 4.76 11.47
C TYR A 10 2.07 4.70 11.22
N THR A 11 1.29 5.23 12.15
CA THR A 11 -0.16 5.37 11.94
C THR A 11 -0.45 6.50 10.96
N PRO A 12 -1.65 6.52 10.33
CA PRO A 12 -2.02 7.64 9.47
C PRO A 12 -1.97 8.99 10.19
N GLU A 13 -2.33 9.05 11.47
CA GLU A 13 -2.26 10.30 12.24
C GLU A 13 -0.83 10.78 12.44
N GLU A 14 0.09 9.88 12.74
CA GLU A 14 1.50 10.20 12.85
C GLU A 14 2.07 10.67 11.52
N LEU A 15 1.73 9.99 10.43
CA LEU A 15 2.17 10.37 9.08
C LEU A 15 1.57 11.70 8.64
N LYS A 16 0.32 11.98 9.01
CA LYS A 16 -0.31 13.27 8.74
C LYS A 16 0.50 14.41 9.32
N THR A 17 0.95 14.27 10.57
CA THR A 17 1.81 15.25 11.23
C THR A 17 3.11 15.47 10.44
N ILE A 18 3.72 14.37 9.98
CA ILE A 18 4.93 14.41 9.17
C ILE A 18 4.68 15.13 7.83
N VAL A 19 3.57 14.82 7.16
CA VAL A 19 3.19 15.45 5.89
C VAL A 19 2.98 16.95 6.06
N LEU A 20 2.27 17.36 7.10
CA LEU A 20 2.04 18.78 7.38
C LEU A 20 3.35 19.51 7.65
N ARG A 21 4.27 18.90 8.37
CA ARG A 21 5.60 19.48 8.63
C ARG A 21 6.42 19.60 7.36
N SER A 22 6.43 18.55 6.55
CA SER A 22 7.16 18.55 5.27
C SER A 22 6.58 19.56 4.30
N ALA A 23 5.26 19.70 4.25
CA ALA A 23 4.58 20.70 3.41
C ALA A 23 5.00 22.12 3.78
N ARG A 24 5.14 22.38 5.08
CA ARG A 24 5.63 23.67 5.57
C ARG A 24 7.04 23.97 5.09
N VAL A 25 7.93 22.98 5.18
CA VAL A 25 9.32 23.11 4.71
C VAL A 25 9.37 23.34 3.20
N LEU A 26 8.53 22.65 2.44
CA LEU A 26 8.44 22.76 0.99
C LEU A 26 7.63 23.98 0.52
N ARG A 27 7.03 24.72 1.45
CA ARG A 27 6.15 25.87 1.17
C ARG A 27 4.97 25.49 0.28
N VAL A 28 4.34 24.37 0.60
CA VAL A 28 3.17 23.86 -0.11
C VAL A 28 1.93 24.12 0.72
N GLU A 29 0.90 24.69 0.11
CA GLU A 29 -0.39 24.82 0.78
C GLU A 29 -1.13 23.49 0.72
N ILE A 30 -1.49 22.97 1.90
CA ILE A 30 -2.20 21.72 2.03
C ILE A 30 -3.21 21.81 3.16
N ASP A 31 -4.43 21.30 2.93
CA ASP A 31 -5.42 21.23 4.01
C ASP A 31 -5.26 19.91 4.80
N GLY A 32 -6.01 19.81 5.91
CA GLY A 32 -5.94 18.64 6.77
C GLY A 32 -6.40 17.35 6.09
N GLU A 33 -7.38 17.44 5.19
CA GLU A 33 -7.87 16.28 4.44
C GLU A 33 -6.85 15.81 3.41
N GLY A 34 -6.17 16.74 2.73
CA GLY A 34 -5.10 16.40 1.79
C GLY A 34 -3.96 15.70 2.49
N ALA A 35 -3.54 16.21 3.64
CA ALA A 35 -2.47 15.60 4.43
C ALA A 35 -2.87 14.21 4.92
N LEU A 36 -4.10 14.04 5.38
CA LEU A 36 -4.60 12.75 5.85
C LEU A 36 -4.69 11.72 4.72
N GLU A 37 -5.14 12.15 3.54
CA GLU A 37 -5.24 11.25 2.39
C GLU A 37 -3.88 10.75 1.95
N ILE A 38 -2.88 11.63 1.87
CA ILE A 38 -1.51 11.23 1.58
C ILE A 38 -0.99 10.27 2.65
N ALA A 39 -1.21 10.61 3.91
CA ALA A 39 -0.77 9.79 5.03
C ALA A 39 -1.39 8.39 5.00
N ARG A 40 -2.69 8.33 4.74
CA ARG A 40 -3.45 7.08 4.72
C ARG A 40 -2.95 6.11 3.65
N ARG A 41 -2.52 6.63 2.49
CA ARG A 41 -2.05 5.82 1.36
C ARG A 41 -0.54 5.58 1.36
N SER A 42 0.17 6.04 2.40
CA SER A 42 1.64 5.97 2.45
C SER A 42 2.20 4.70 3.09
N ARG A 43 1.37 3.69 3.29
CA ARG A 43 1.80 2.37 3.77
C ARG A 43 2.56 2.42 5.10
N GLY A 44 2.23 3.38 5.95
CA GLY A 44 2.90 3.51 7.24
C GLY A 44 4.33 4.02 7.18
N THR A 45 4.82 4.49 6.02
CA THR A 45 6.22 4.90 5.87
C THR A 45 6.39 6.39 5.60
N PRO A 46 7.22 7.10 6.40
CA PRO A 46 7.50 8.52 6.16
C PRO A 46 8.14 8.79 4.80
N ARG A 47 8.96 7.87 4.31
CA ARG A 47 9.59 8.00 3.00
C ARG A 47 8.54 8.08 1.88
N LEU A 48 7.55 7.19 1.90
CA LEU A 48 6.47 7.21 0.93
C LEU A 48 5.58 8.44 1.09
N ALA A 49 5.29 8.84 2.33
CA ALA A 49 4.50 10.03 2.59
C ALA A 49 5.14 11.27 1.98
N ASN A 50 6.45 11.45 2.17
CA ASN A 50 7.18 12.57 1.60
C ASN A 50 7.24 12.50 0.07
N ARG A 51 7.42 11.31 -0.48
CA ARG A 51 7.46 11.08 -1.91
C ARG A 51 6.11 11.39 -2.56
N PHE A 52 5.03 10.93 -1.97
CA PHE A 52 3.68 11.23 -2.45
C PHE A 52 3.34 12.70 -2.30
N LEU A 53 3.76 13.35 -1.21
CA LEU A 53 3.56 14.80 -1.05
C LEU A 53 4.18 15.57 -2.22
N LYS A 54 5.41 15.23 -2.61
CA LYS A 54 6.08 15.88 -3.73
C LYS A 54 5.37 15.64 -5.06
N ARG A 55 4.88 14.41 -5.28
CA ARG A 55 4.13 14.07 -6.50
C ARG A 55 2.79 14.81 -6.56
N VAL A 56 2.08 14.84 -5.45
CA VAL A 56 0.81 15.55 -5.35
C VAL A 56 1.02 17.06 -5.52
N ARG A 57 2.08 17.61 -4.92
CA ARG A 57 2.45 19.01 -5.09
C ARG A 57 2.65 19.36 -6.56
N ASP A 58 3.42 18.55 -7.29
CA ASP A 58 3.70 18.80 -8.70
C ASP A 58 2.42 18.81 -9.53
N PHE A 59 1.54 17.86 -9.27
CA PHE A 59 0.24 17.77 -9.93
C PHE A 59 -0.64 18.99 -9.61
N ALA A 60 -0.67 19.39 -8.33
CA ALA A 60 -1.46 20.53 -7.89
C ALA A 60 -0.99 21.85 -8.51
N GLN A 61 0.32 22.02 -8.67
CA GLN A 61 0.89 23.22 -9.30
C GLN A 61 0.48 23.36 -10.77
N VAL A 62 0.37 22.24 -11.46
CA VAL A 62 -0.01 22.25 -12.88
C VAL A 62 -1.50 22.48 -13.07
N ARG A 63 -2.36 21.89 -12.22
CA ARG A 63 -3.81 21.87 -12.45
C ARG A 63 -4.66 22.67 -11.46
N TYR A 64 -4.17 22.90 -10.25
CA TYR A 64 -5.00 23.40 -9.15
C TYR A 64 -4.41 24.60 -8.41
N GLY A 65 -3.56 25.36 -9.06
CA GLY A 65 -2.98 26.56 -8.46
C GLY A 65 -2.06 26.31 -7.26
N GLY A 66 -1.63 25.07 -7.08
CA GLY A 66 -0.66 24.72 -6.04
C GLY A 66 -1.24 24.33 -4.69
N VAL A 67 -2.57 24.32 -4.53
CA VAL A 67 -3.21 23.95 -3.26
C VAL A 67 -3.57 22.47 -3.25
N ILE A 68 -3.14 21.75 -2.23
CA ILE A 68 -3.47 20.33 -2.06
C ILE A 68 -4.66 20.18 -1.13
N THR A 69 -5.81 19.86 -1.71
CA THR A 69 -7.02 19.50 -0.98
C THR A 69 -7.13 17.96 -0.90
N GLY A 70 -8.09 17.47 -0.13
CA GLY A 70 -8.38 16.04 -0.10
C GLY A 70 -8.70 15.48 -1.47
N GLN A 71 -9.47 16.23 -2.28
CA GLN A 71 -9.82 15.82 -3.64
C GLN A 71 -8.58 15.75 -4.54
N VAL A 72 -7.71 16.74 -4.50
CA VAL A 72 -6.48 16.75 -5.29
C VAL A 72 -5.57 15.59 -4.91
N ALA A 73 -5.44 15.32 -3.61
CA ALA A 73 -4.65 14.19 -3.14
C ALA A 73 -5.23 12.87 -3.63
N ARG A 74 -6.55 12.67 -3.53
CA ARG A 74 -7.22 11.45 -4.01
C ARG A 74 -7.02 11.25 -5.51
N GLU A 75 -7.28 12.28 -6.31
CA GLU A 75 -7.13 12.20 -7.77
C GLU A 75 -5.70 11.83 -8.17
N THR A 76 -4.71 12.47 -7.56
CA THR A 76 -3.31 12.22 -7.89
C THR A 76 -2.91 10.79 -7.52
N LEU A 77 -3.26 10.36 -6.31
CA LEU A 77 -2.88 9.03 -5.84
C LEU A 77 -3.62 7.92 -6.60
N ASP A 78 -4.85 8.19 -7.05
CA ASP A 78 -5.56 7.28 -7.95
C ASP A 78 -4.83 7.14 -9.30
N LEU A 79 -4.32 8.24 -9.85
CA LEU A 79 -3.52 8.22 -11.07
C LEU A 79 -2.22 7.43 -10.89
N LEU A 80 -1.66 7.44 -9.68
CA LEU A 80 -0.47 6.64 -9.35
C LEU A 80 -0.81 5.18 -9.03
N GLU A 81 -2.07 4.80 -9.14
CA GLU A 81 -2.58 3.46 -8.86
C GLU A 81 -2.39 2.99 -7.41
N VAL A 82 -2.32 3.94 -6.48
CA VAL A 82 -2.29 3.68 -5.05
C VAL A 82 -3.72 3.76 -4.53
N ASP A 83 -4.25 2.66 -4.02
CA ASP A 83 -5.64 2.64 -3.55
C ASP A 83 -5.79 3.24 -2.13
N PRO A 84 -7.04 3.41 -1.64
CA PRO A 84 -7.27 4.04 -0.32
C PRO A 84 -6.62 3.33 0.87
N LEU A 85 -6.29 2.06 0.74
CA LEU A 85 -5.57 1.31 1.79
C LEU A 85 -4.06 1.28 1.57
N GLY A 86 -3.56 2.01 0.55
CA GLY A 86 -2.14 2.11 0.27
C GLY A 86 -1.57 0.96 -0.55
N LEU A 87 -2.41 0.08 -1.08
CA LEU A 87 -1.95 -0.98 -1.97
C LEU A 87 -1.71 -0.42 -3.36
N ASP A 88 -0.58 -0.78 -3.94
CA ASP A 88 -0.26 -0.41 -5.33
C ASP A 88 -0.62 -1.56 -6.29
N ALA A 89 -0.33 -1.37 -7.57
CA ALA A 89 -0.64 -2.36 -8.60
C ALA A 89 0.04 -3.70 -8.32
N LEU A 90 1.29 -3.69 -7.87
CA LEU A 90 2.03 -4.92 -7.57
C LEU A 90 1.41 -5.67 -6.39
N ASP A 91 1.04 -4.97 -5.32
CA ASP A 91 0.37 -5.58 -4.16
C ASP A 91 -0.91 -6.27 -4.57
N ARG A 92 -1.72 -5.60 -5.38
CA ARG A 92 -2.98 -6.18 -5.87
C ARG A 92 -2.72 -7.37 -6.77
N SER A 93 -1.68 -7.32 -7.60
CA SER A 93 -1.29 -8.44 -8.45
C SER A 93 -0.85 -9.65 -7.64
N VAL A 94 -0.10 -9.44 -6.55
CA VAL A 94 0.31 -10.51 -5.64
C VAL A 94 -0.91 -11.22 -5.07
N LEU A 95 -1.84 -10.47 -4.50
CA LEU A 95 -3.05 -11.04 -3.89
C LEU A 95 -3.94 -11.71 -4.92
N THR A 96 -4.14 -11.09 -6.08
CA THR A 96 -4.96 -11.63 -7.16
C THR A 96 -4.38 -12.95 -7.68
N MET A 97 -3.06 -13.01 -7.85
CA MET A 97 -2.38 -14.24 -8.30
C MET A 97 -2.59 -15.39 -7.32
N ILE A 98 -2.43 -15.12 -6.03
CA ILE A 98 -2.65 -16.13 -4.99
C ILE A 98 -4.10 -16.64 -5.04
N ILE A 99 -5.05 -15.73 -5.16
CA ILE A 99 -6.48 -16.07 -5.12
C ILE A 99 -6.90 -16.81 -6.38
N GLU A 100 -6.58 -16.28 -7.55
CA GLU A 100 -7.09 -16.81 -8.82
C GLU A 100 -6.32 -18.02 -9.32
N ASN A 101 -5.00 -18.02 -9.18
CA ASN A 101 -4.16 -19.08 -9.75
C ASN A 101 -3.76 -20.17 -8.76
N PHE A 102 -3.84 -19.88 -7.46
CA PHE A 102 -3.44 -20.83 -6.41
C PHE A 102 -4.56 -21.05 -5.38
N SER A 103 -5.79 -20.74 -5.74
CA SER A 103 -6.98 -20.99 -4.92
C SER A 103 -6.89 -20.40 -3.50
N GLY A 104 -6.25 -19.25 -3.36
CA GLY A 104 -6.05 -18.58 -2.08
C GLY A 104 -4.79 -19.02 -1.33
N GLY A 105 -4.05 -19.95 -1.87
CA GLY A 105 -2.83 -20.49 -1.28
C GLY A 105 -3.07 -21.82 -0.54
N PRO A 106 -2.04 -22.36 0.10
CA PRO A 106 -0.70 -21.79 0.24
C PRO A 106 0.15 -21.89 -1.03
N VAL A 107 0.97 -20.88 -1.26
CA VAL A 107 1.90 -20.83 -2.39
C VAL A 107 3.24 -20.27 -1.92
N GLY A 108 4.34 -20.93 -2.31
CA GLY A 108 5.68 -20.46 -1.97
C GLY A 108 6.03 -19.16 -2.65
N LEU A 109 6.85 -18.36 -1.99
CA LEU A 109 7.21 -17.03 -2.49
C LEU A 109 7.95 -17.11 -3.83
N GLU A 110 8.82 -18.10 -4.01
CA GLU A 110 9.56 -18.28 -5.27
C GLU A 110 8.62 -18.61 -6.44
N THR A 111 7.64 -19.49 -6.18
CA THR A 111 6.62 -19.84 -7.18
C THR A 111 5.79 -18.63 -7.55
N LEU A 112 5.40 -17.86 -6.56
CA LEU A 112 4.60 -16.64 -6.76
C LEU A 112 5.39 -15.60 -7.57
N ALA A 113 6.66 -15.38 -7.24
CA ALA A 113 7.54 -14.47 -7.97
C ALA A 113 7.69 -14.88 -9.43
N ALA A 114 7.90 -16.18 -9.67
CA ALA A 114 8.00 -16.70 -11.04
C ALA A 114 6.71 -16.49 -11.83
N ALA A 115 5.56 -16.73 -11.20
CA ALA A 115 4.25 -16.54 -11.85
C ALA A 115 3.98 -15.08 -12.20
N LEU A 116 4.47 -14.15 -11.37
CA LEU A 116 4.31 -12.71 -11.58
C LEU A 116 5.38 -12.09 -12.49
N GLY A 117 6.44 -12.83 -12.80
CA GLY A 117 7.59 -12.28 -13.50
C GLY A 117 8.34 -11.24 -12.65
N GLU A 118 8.32 -11.41 -11.35
CA GLU A 118 8.88 -10.44 -10.40
C GLU A 118 10.03 -11.06 -9.61
N ASP A 119 10.89 -10.21 -9.07
CA ASP A 119 12.00 -10.63 -8.23
C ASP A 119 11.52 -11.05 -6.84
N VAL A 120 12.02 -12.18 -6.32
CA VAL A 120 11.66 -12.69 -4.99
C VAL A 120 11.96 -11.65 -3.90
N GLY A 121 13.11 -10.98 -4.00
CA GLY A 121 13.50 -9.95 -3.04
C GLY A 121 12.51 -8.79 -3.00
N THR A 122 11.97 -8.39 -4.15
CA THR A 122 10.96 -7.33 -4.23
C THR A 122 9.69 -7.73 -3.49
N LEU A 123 9.22 -8.96 -3.70
CA LEU A 123 8.02 -9.44 -3.00
C LEU A 123 8.26 -9.54 -1.49
N GLU A 124 9.42 -10.06 -1.09
CA GLU A 124 9.75 -10.25 0.32
C GLU A 124 9.98 -8.95 1.06
N ASP A 125 10.65 -7.98 0.44
CA ASP A 125 11.08 -6.75 1.11
C ASP A 125 10.10 -5.59 0.95
N VAL A 126 9.37 -5.53 -0.17
CA VAL A 126 8.51 -4.39 -0.50
C VAL A 126 7.02 -4.71 -0.28
N CYS A 127 6.55 -5.84 -0.78
CA CYS A 127 5.12 -6.18 -0.76
C CYS A 127 4.68 -6.91 0.50
N GLU A 128 5.35 -7.97 0.85
CA GLU A 128 4.94 -8.89 1.92
C GLU A 128 4.81 -8.21 3.29
N PRO A 129 5.78 -7.38 3.75
CA PRO A 129 5.68 -6.79 5.09
C PRO A 129 4.41 -5.97 5.30
N TYR A 130 4.06 -5.15 4.34
CA TYR A 130 2.87 -4.32 4.44
C TYR A 130 1.58 -5.14 4.35
N LEU A 131 1.55 -6.11 3.45
CA LEU A 131 0.39 -7.00 3.27
C LEU A 131 0.13 -7.83 4.51
N ILE A 132 1.18 -8.32 5.17
CA ILE A 132 1.07 -9.08 6.42
C ILE A 132 0.62 -8.16 7.55
N GLN A 133 1.27 -7.02 7.71
CA GLN A 133 0.96 -6.06 8.76
C GLN A 133 -0.50 -5.61 8.72
N ASN A 134 -1.07 -5.47 7.54
CA ASN A 134 -2.44 -5.01 7.36
C ASN A 134 -3.45 -6.14 7.19
N GLY A 135 -3.03 -7.36 7.41
CA GLY A 135 -3.94 -8.51 7.45
C GLY A 135 -4.46 -9.01 6.11
N PHE A 136 -3.78 -8.70 5.00
CA PHE A 136 -4.15 -9.19 3.68
C PHE A 136 -3.52 -10.54 3.35
N LEU A 137 -2.41 -10.84 3.99
CA LEU A 137 -1.59 -12.01 3.69
C LEU A 137 -1.14 -12.68 4.97
N ASN A 138 -1.17 -14.01 5.01
CA ASN A 138 -0.61 -14.80 6.09
C ASN A 138 0.55 -15.63 5.59
N ARG A 139 1.59 -15.74 6.42
CA ARG A 139 2.71 -16.62 6.17
C ARG A 139 2.47 -17.93 6.94
N THR A 140 2.50 -19.06 6.24
CA THR A 140 2.36 -20.37 6.83
C THR A 140 3.59 -21.23 6.50
N PRO A 141 3.83 -22.38 7.19
CA PRO A 141 4.93 -23.26 6.83
C PRO A 141 4.87 -23.78 5.39
N ARG A 142 3.70 -23.79 4.78
CA ARG A 142 3.52 -24.27 3.40
C ARG A 142 3.60 -23.15 2.36
N GLY A 143 3.62 -21.90 2.80
CA GLY A 143 3.66 -20.75 1.91
C GLY A 143 2.71 -19.65 2.31
N ARG A 144 2.42 -18.76 1.38
CA ARG A 144 1.60 -17.57 1.60
C ARG A 144 0.14 -17.84 1.27
N VAL A 145 -0.74 -17.33 2.13
CA VAL A 145 -2.19 -17.51 2.02
C VAL A 145 -2.87 -16.14 2.03
N ALA A 146 -3.77 -15.89 1.09
CA ALA A 146 -4.59 -14.69 1.08
C ALA A 146 -5.69 -14.80 2.14
N THR A 147 -5.96 -13.69 2.84
CA THR A 147 -6.98 -13.64 3.88
C THR A 147 -8.33 -13.24 3.32
N GLU A 148 -9.38 -13.42 4.13
CA GLU A 148 -10.73 -12.95 3.77
C GLU A 148 -10.72 -11.44 3.46
N LYS A 149 -9.96 -10.66 4.21
CA LYS A 149 -9.82 -9.22 3.98
C LYS A 149 -9.31 -8.93 2.57
N ALA A 150 -8.36 -9.74 2.06
CA ALA A 150 -7.85 -9.60 0.71
C ALA A 150 -8.94 -9.84 -0.33
N TYR A 151 -9.75 -10.87 -0.15
CA TYR A 151 -10.88 -11.15 -1.05
C TYR A 151 -11.87 -9.99 -1.08
N LEU A 152 -12.24 -9.48 0.09
CA LEU A 152 -13.16 -8.35 0.19
C LEU A 152 -12.60 -7.08 -0.44
N HIS A 153 -11.34 -6.80 -0.20
CA HIS A 153 -10.69 -5.59 -0.73
C HIS A 153 -10.62 -5.60 -2.25
N LEU A 154 -10.40 -6.76 -2.84
CA LEU A 154 -10.32 -6.91 -4.30
C LEU A 154 -11.69 -7.04 -4.97
N GLY A 155 -12.79 -6.96 -4.18
CA GLY A 155 -14.14 -7.12 -4.71
C GLY A 155 -14.49 -8.55 -5.07
N LEU A 156 -13.72 -9.52 -4.62
CA LEU A 156 -13.98 -10.93 -4.82
C LEU A 156 -14.79 -11.42 -3.61
N GLY A 157 -16.01 -11.75 -3.74
CA GLY A 157 -16.89 -12.11 -2.64
C GLY A 157 -16.34 -13.24 -1.76
N THR A 158 -16.73 -13.24 -0.48
CA THR A 158 -16.29 -14.24 0.50
C THR A 158 -16.72 -15.67 0.16
N ALA A 159 -17.67 -15.83 -0.76
CA ALA A 159 -18.10 -17.13 -1.23
C ALA A 159 -16.99 -17.98 -1.83
N PHE A 160 -15.93 -17.32 -2.31
CA PHE A 160 -14.77 -18.00 -2.90
C PHE A 160 -13.64 -18.19 -1.90
N PHE A 161 -13.79 -17.73 -0.66
CA PHE A 161 -12.76 -17.87 0.35
C PHE A 161 -12.75 -19.29 0.91
N PRO A 162 -11.63 -20.03 0.80
CA PRO A 162 -11.52 -21.37 1.36
C PRO A 162 -11.62 -21.32 2.89
N GLY A 163 -12.64 -21.91 3.48
CA GLY A 163 -12.89 -21.85 4.91
C GLY A 163 -13.97 -20.84 5.30
N GLY A 164 -14.46 -20.04 4.35
CA GLY A 164 -15.66 -19.25 4.53
C GLY A 164 -16.89 -20.09 4.25
N ASN A 165 -17.87 -19.97 5.08
CA ASN A 165 -19.17 -20.63 4.85
C ASN A 165 -20.06 -19.76 3.97
#